data_8345a5a25637aee01497391e4ca87eb3
#
_entry.id   8345a5a25637aee01497391e4ca87eb3
#
_cell.length_a   1.000
_cell.length_b   1.000
_cell.length_c   1.000
_cell.angle_alpha   90.00
_cell.angle_beta   90.00
_cell.angle_gamma   90.00
#
_symmetry.space_group_name_H-M   'P 1'
#
loop_
_entity.id
_entity.type
_entity.pdbx_description
1 polymer ?
#
loop_
_entity_poly.entity_id
_entity_poly.type
_entity_poly.pdbx_seq_one_letter_code
_entity_poly.pdbx_strand_id
1 'polypeptide(L)'
;MKREIAMIAFVLLGMGMTASAQFGKKVNLGKALQAGKDVVSAVTLSDADIANMSKEYMVWMDAHNPLTKPDTEYGKRLEKLTGHIKEVDGLKLNFGVYEVVDVNAFACGDGSVRICAGLMDVMTDEEVMAVVGHEIGHVVHTDSKDAMKNAYLRSAVKNAAGAANDKVAKLTDSELGAMAEALAGAQFSQKQENEADDYGVEFCVKNGIDPY
;
A
#
# COMPACT_ATOMS: atom_id res chain seq x y z
N MET A 1 19.07 -7.63 30.47
CA MET A 1 19.35 -8.24 29.17
C MET A 1 18.51 -7.47 28.16
N LYS A 2 19.13 -6.60 27.39
CA LYS A 2 18.44 -5.83 26.36
C LYS A 2 18.10 -6.80 25.22
N ARG A 3 16.83 -7.06 25.00
CA ARG A 3 16.34 -7.72 23.79
C ARG A 3 16.33 -6.65 22.71
N GLU A 4 17.29 -6.72 21.81
CA GLU A 4 17.22 -5.97 20.58
C GLU A 4 16.09 -6.56 19.75
N ILE A 5 15.01 -5.81 19.60
CA ILE A 5 13.97 -6.11 18.63
C ILE A 5 14.57 -5.76 17.27
N ALA A 6 15.06 -6.78 16.59
CA ALA A 6 15.38 -6.64 15.18
C ALA A 6 14.06 -6.38 14.45
N MET A 7 13.84 -5.12 14.08
CA MET A 7 12.78 -4.79 13.15
C MET A 7 13.05 -5.54 11.86
N ILE A 8 12.18 -6.49 11.58
CA ILE A 8 12.24 -7.31 10.38
C ILE A 8 11.63 -6.45 9.27
N ALA A 9 12.50 -5.78 8.51
CA ALA A 9 12.10 -5.27 7.21
C ALA A 9 11.68 -6.46 6.36
N PHE A 10 10.38 -6.62 6.14
CA PHE A 10 9.85 -7.67 5.29
C PHE A 10 10.20 -7.38 3.83
N VAL A 11 11.37 -7.83 3.43
CA VAL A 11 11.69 -8.01 2.02
C VAL A 11 10.87 -9.20 1.54
N LEU A 12 9.80 -8.93 0.81
CA LEU A 12 9.09 -9.96 0.06
C LEU A 12 10.05 -10.63 -0.93
N LEU A 13 10.56 -11.80 -0.56
CA LEU A 13 11.27 -12.66 -1.49
C LEU A 13 10.23 -13.20 -2.49
N GLY A 14 10.15 -12.54 -3.65
CA GLY A 14 9.37 -13.01 -4.78
C GLY A 14 9.92 -14.38 -5.24
N MET A 15 9.14 -15.43 -5.03
CA MET A 15 9.38 -16.70 -5.72
C MET A 15 9.16 -16.48 -7.22
N GLY A 16 10.26 -16.43 -7.95
CA GLY A 16 10.26 -16.35 -9.40
C GLY A 16 9.62 -17.59 -10.04
N MET A 17 8.43 -17.43 -10.58
CA MET A 17 7.92 -18.34 -11.59
C MET A 17 8.49 -17.91 -12.95
N THR A 18 9.46 -18.64 -13.44
CA THR A 18 9.96 -18.50 -14.81
C THR A 18 8.92 -19.01 -15.80
N ALA A 19 8.10 -18.11 -16.32
CA ALA A 19 7.31 -18.38 -17.51
C ALA A 19 8.15 -18.01 -18.75
N SER A 20 8.75 -19.01 -19.38
CA SER A 20 9.39 -18.88 -20.69
C SER A 20 8.32 -18.71 -21.76
N ALA A 21 7.97 -17.48 -22.11
CA ALA A 21 7.21 -17.18 -23.31
C ALA A 21 8.16 -16.67 -24.40
N GLN A 22 8.40 -17.53 -25.38
CA GLN A 22 9.10 -17.24 -26.63
C GLN A 22 8.23 -16.28 -27.45
N PHE A 23 8.57 -14.99 -27.49
CA PHE A 23 7.99 -14.05 -28.44
C PHE A 23 9.10 -13.42 -29.29
N GLY A 24 9.21 -13.97 -30.50
CA GLY A 24 10.07 -13.38 -31.54
C GLY A 24 9.47 -12.12 -32.14
N LYS A 25 9.83 -10.97 -31.61
CA LYS A 25 9.98 -9.69 -32.27
C LYS A 25 10.86 -8.82 -31.38
N LYS A 26 12.01 -8.37 -31.93
CA LYS A 26 12.89 -7.43 -31.24
C LYS A 26 12.14 -6.10 -31.05
N VAL A 27 11.39 -5.98 -29.96
CA VAL A 27 10.92 -4.69 -29.49
C VAL A 27 12.14 -3.94 -29.00
N ASN A 28 12.38 -2.74 -29.54
CA ASN A 28 13.50 -1.90 -29.14
C ASN A 28 13.19 -1.34 -27.73
N LEU A 29 13.60 -2.09 -26.71
CA LEU A 29 13.30 -1.81 -25.29
C LEU A 29 13.74 -0.39 -24.88
N GLY A 30 14.80 0.13 -25.51
CA GLY A 30 15.25 1.51 -25.27
C GLY A 30 14.25 2.56 -25.75
N LYS A 31 13.61 2.35 -26.92
CA LYS A 31 12.56 3.26 -27.40
C LYS A 31 11.26 3.14 -26.60
N ALA A 32 10.92 1.95 -26.16
CA ALA A 32 9.74 1.73 -25.29
C ALA A 32 9.94 2.36 -23.91
N LEU A 33 11.14 2.25 -23.34
CA LEU A 33 11.51 2.91 -22.09
C LEU A 33 11.56 4.44 -22.21
N GLN A 34 12.03 4.98 -23.35
CA GLN A 34 12.05 6.42 -23.59
C GLN A 34 10.62 6.96 -23.78
N ALA A 35 9.79 6.30 -24.58
CA ALA A 35 8.38 6.66 -24.74
C ALA A 35 7.62 6.57 -23.40
N GLY A 36 7.92 5.56 -22.55
CA GLY A 36 7.37 5.45 -21.22
C GLY A 36 7.78 6.62 -20.30
N LYS A 37 9.04 7.07 -20.35
CA LYS A 37 9.51 8.24 -19.59
C LYS A 37 8.86 9.53 -20.07
N ASP A 38 8.65 9.68 -21.36
CA ASP A 38 8.05 10.88 -21.96
C ASP A 38 6.55 10.97 -21.60
N VAL A 39 5.84 9.84 -21.53
CA VAL A 39 4.44 9.77 -21.06
C VAL A 39 4.36 10.06 -19.57
N VAL A 40 5.25 9.48 -18.77
CA VAL A 40 5.32 9.70 -17.31
C VAL A 40 5.60 11.16 -16.96
N SER A 41 6.42 11.86 -17.75
CA SER A 41 6.72 13.29 -17.54
C SER A 41 5.59 14.23 -17.97
N ALA A 42 4.65 13.76 -18.80
CA ALA A 42 3.56 14.58 -19.35
C ALA A 42 2.28 14.52 -18.48
N VAL A 43 2.14 13.52 -17.59
CA VAL A 43 0.95 13.38 -16.73
C VAL A 43 1.15 14.14 -15.43
N THR A 44 0.50 15.28 -15.31
CA THR A 44 0.43 16.02 -14.04
C THR A 44 -0.77 15.55 -13.26
N LEU A 45 -0.56 14.72 -12.22
CA LEU A 45 -1.60 14.30 -11.30
C LEU A 45 -1.65 15.26 -10.12
N SER A 46 -2.82 15.81 -9.84
CA SER A 46 -3.07 16.60 -8.65
C SER A 46 -3.26 15.70 -7.42
N ASP A 47 -3.12 16.25 -6.22
CA ASP A 47 -3.43 15.54 -4.97
C ASP A 47 -4.88 15.01 -4.95
N ALA A 48 -5.81 15.75 -5.56
CA ALA A 48 -7.21 15.31 -5.68
C ALA A 48 -7.35 14.09 -6.60
N ASP A 49 -6.59 14.04 -7.70
CA ASP A 49 -6.58 12.87 -8.58
C ASP A 49 -6.05 11.64 -7.87
N ILE A 50 -4.95 11.79 -7.11
CA ILE A 50 -4.35 10.69 -6.34
C ILE A 50 -5.31 10.21 -5.23
N ALA A 51 -5.97 11.12 -4.53
CA ALA A 51 -6.96 10.77 -3.51
C ALA A 51 -8.16 10.01 -4.11
N ASN A 52 -8.62 10.40 -5.29
CA ASN A 52 -9.70 9.70 -5.99
C ASN A 52 -9.24 8.32 -6.48
N MET A 53 -8.04 8.20 -7.03
CA MET A 53 -7.46 6.91 -7.40
C MET A 53 -7.32 5.97 -6.20
N SER A 54 -6.85 6.49 -5.04
CA SER A 54 -6.76 5.72 -3.80
C SER A 54 -8.12 5.17 -3.38
N LYS A 55 -9.19 5.98 -3.47
CA LYS A 55 -10.56 5.53 -3.17
C LYS A 55 -11.04 4.46 -4.15
N GLU A 56 -10.86 4.63 -5.46
CA GLU A 56 -11.24 3.63 -6.45
C GLU A 56 -10.47 2.32 -6.24
N TYR A 57 -9.17 2.43 -5.97
CA TYR A 57 -8.31 1.29 -5.64
C TYR A 57 -8.81 0.55 -4.39
N MET A 58 -9.13 1.28 -3.30
CA MET A 58 -9.61 0.66 -2.07
C MET A 58 -10.98 -0.02 -2.24
N VAL A 59 -11.90 0.58 -3.01
CA VAL A 59 -13.18 -0.06 -3.35
C VAL A 59 -12.94 -1.37 -4.11
N TRP A 60 -11.99 -1.37 -5.03
CA TRP A 60 -11.61 -2.57 -5.78
C TRP A 60 -10.97 -3.62 -4.88
N MET A 61 -10.02 -3.23 -4.02
CA MET A 61 -9.36 -4.12 -3.06
C MET A 61 -10.37 -4.77 -2.11
N ASP A 62 -11.29 -3.99 -1.54
CA ASP A 62 -12.33 -4.48 -0.63
C ASP A 62 -13.34 -5.43 -1.33
N ALA A 63 -13.51 -5.30 -2.64
CA ALA A 63 -14.33 -6.21 -3.43
C ALA A 63 -13.63 -7.53 -3.77
N HIS A 64 -12.30 -7.55 -3.81
CA HIS A 64 -11.49 -8.72 -4.17
C HIS A 64 -10.90 -9.46 -2.95
N ASN A 65 -10.92 -8.85 -1.79
CA ASN A 65 -10.42 -9.45 -0.54
C ASN A 65 -11.54 -9.46 0.50
N PRO A 66 -11.89 -10.62 1.08
CA PRO A 66 -12.95 -10.71 2.07
C PRO A 66 -12.60 -9.86 3.31
N LEU A 67 -13.43 -8.87 3.61
CA LEU A 67 -13.33 -8.11 4.86
C LEU A 67 -13.96 -8.90 5.98
N THR A 68 -13.27 -8.97 7.11
CA THR A 68 -13.80 -9.60 8.33
C THR A 68 -14.98 -8.80 8.87
N LYS A 69 -15.92 -9.51 9.51
CA LYS A 69 -17.07 -8.87 10.16
C LYS A 69 -16.69 -8.41 11.58
N PRO A 70 -17.35 -7.36 12.10
CA PRO A 70 -17.04 -6.81 13.43
C PRO A 70 -17.24 -7.81 14.59
N ASP A 71 -18.11 -8.81 14.41
CA ASP A 71 -18.44 -9.82 15.44
C ASP A 71 -17.46 -11.00 15.48
N THR A 72 -16.53 -11.10 14.53
CA THR A 72 -15.48 -12.12 14.50
C THR A 72 -14.37 -11.82 15.53
N GLU A 73 -13.47 -12.77 15.74
CA GLU A 73 -12.29 -12.56 16.61
C GLU A 73 -11.39 -11.45 16.07
N TYR A 74 -11.09 -11.46 14.75
CA TYR A 74 -10.29 -10.40 14.12
C TYR A 74 -10.98 -9.03 14.19
N GLY A 75 -12.29 -8.97 13.93
CA GLY A 75 -13.05 -7.73 14.01
C GLY A 75 -13.06 -7.14 15.42
N LYS A 76 -13.26 -7.97 16.46
CA LYS A 76 -13.19 -7.55 17.87
C LYS A 76 -11.78 -7.12 18.28
N ARG A 77 -10.75 -7.84 17.81
CA ARG A 77 -9.36 -7.49 18.07
C ARG A 77 -9.01 -6.14 17.40
N LEU A 78 -9.41 -5.95 16.13
CA LEU A 78 -9.24 -4.69 15.42
C LEU A 78 -9.90 -3.53 16.17
N GLU A 79 -11.17 -3.67 16.57
CA GLU A 79 -11.89 -2.62 17.31
C GLU A 79 -11.24 -2.29 18.65
N LYS A 80 -10.76 -3.30 19.37
CA LYS A 80 -9.99 -3.11 20.62
C LYS A 80 -8.74 -2.26 20.37
N LEU A 81 -8.01 -2.53 19.28
CA LEU A 81 -6.74 -1.88 18.96
C LEU A 81 -6.93 -0.46 18.37
N THR A 82 -7.90 -0.29 17.49
CA THR A 82 -8.01 0.91 16.64
C THR A 82 -9.29 1.71 16.87
N GLY A 83 -10.25 1.19 17.63
CA GLY A 83 -11.58 1.79 17.79
C GLY A 83 -11.58 3.22 18.36
N HIS A 84 -10.54 3.59 19.09
CA HIS A 84 -10.34 4.95 19.63
C HIS A 84 -9.58 5.89 18.67
N ILE A 85 -8.98 5.35 17.58
CA ILE A 85 -8.15 6.10 16.63
C ILE A 85 -9.02 6.43 15.41
N LYS A 86 -9.53 7.65 15.33
CA LYS A 86 -10.42 8.05 14.23
C LYS A 86 -9.74 8.93 13.19
N GLU A 87 -8.71 9.66 13.63
CA GLU A 87 -8.01 10.64 12.79
C GLU A 87 -6.56 10.77 13.26
N VAL A 88 -5.65 10.95 12.30
CA VAL A 88 -4.24 11.25 12.55
C VAL A 88 -3.82 12.34 11.58
N ASP A 89 -3.24 13.43 12.09
CA ASP A 89 -2.73 14.56 11.30
C ASP A 89 -3.71 15.11 10.25
N GLY A 90 -5.01 15.16 10.61
CA GLY A 90 -6.10 15.62 9.74
C GLY A 90 -6.61 14.55 8.75
N LEU A 91 -6.02 13.37 8.74
CA LEU A 91 -6.45 12.24 7.91
C LEU A 91 -7.41 11.35 8.71
N LYS A 92 -8.65 11.23 8.24
CA LYS A 92 -9.63 10.30 8.81
C LYS A 92 -9.25 8.88 8.45
N LEU A 93 -9.12 8.02 9.46
CA LEU A 93 -8.72 6.63 9.27
C LEU A 93 -9.92 5.70 9.17
N ASN A 94 -9.78 4.69 8.33
CA ASN A 94 -10.72 3.59 8.17
C ASN A 94 -9.97 2.26 8.20
N PHE A 95 -10.15 1.51 9.29
CA PHE A 95 -9.47 0.23 9.51
C PHE A 95 -10.31 -0.94 9.03
N GLY A 96 -9.65 -1.98 8.51
CA GLY A 96 -10.27 -3.24 8.13
C GLY A 96 -9.28 -4.39 8.17
N VAL A 97 -9.77 -5.60 8.40
CA VAL A 97 -8.97 -6.83 8.30
C VAL A 97 -9.42 -7.62 7.08
N TYR A 98 -8.47 -7.98 6.21
CA TYR A 98 -8.70 -8.95 5.15
C TYR A 98 -8.50 -10.38 5.66
N GLU A 99 -9.45 -11.26 5.38
CA GLU A 99 -9.39 -12.69 5.72
C GLU A 99 -8.45 -13.44 4.75
N VAL A 100 -7.19 -13.00 4.71
CA VAL A 100 -6.13 -13.59 3.89
C VAL A 100 -4.95 -14.00 4.77
N VAL A 101 -4.21 -15.01 4.34
CA VAL A 101 -3.11 -15.63 5.12
C VAL A 101 -1.80 -14.86 5.02
N ASP A 102 -1.74 -13.82 4.21
CA ASP A 102 -0.54 -13.01 4.03
C ASP A 102 -0.14 -12.32 5.33
N VAL A 103 1.15 -12.27 5.62
CA VAL A 103 1.70 -11.50 6.73
C VAL A 103 1.99 -10.10 6.21
N ASN A 104 0.96 -9.27 6.15
CA ASN A 104 1.04 -7.94 5.54
C ASN A 104 0.03 -6.96 6.13
N ALA A 105 0.33 -5.67 6.02
CA ALA A 105 -0.59 -4.55 6.22
C ALA A 105 -0.23 -3.43 5.24
N PHE A 106 -1.13 -2.50 5.00
CA PHE A 106 -0.86 -1.31 4.20
C PHE A 106 -1.83 -0.18 4.53
N ALA A 107 -1.40 1.05 4.25
CA ALA A 107 -2.25 2.22 4.32
C ALA A 107 -2.26 3.00 3.01
N CYS A 108 -3.42 3.57 2.66
CA CYS A 108 -3.61 4.39 1.46
C CYS A 108 -3.85 5.86 1.81
N GLY A 109 -3.55 6.73 0.87
CA GLY A 109 -3.67 8.18 1.02
C GLY A 109 -5.09 8.72 1.24
N ASP A 110 -6.12 7.87 1.14
CA ASP A 110 -7.50 8.17 1.51
C ASP A 110 -7.81 7.89 3.00
N GLY A 111 -6.84 7.39 3.76
CA GLY A 111 -6.96 7.02 5.17
C GLY A 111 -7.40 5.57 5.41
N SER A 112 -7.55 4.78 4.36
CA SER A 112 -7.82 3.35 4.49
C SER A 112 -6.58 2.61 4.98
N VAL A 113 -6.71 1.84 6.06
CA VAL A 113 -5.69 0.93 6.62
C VAL A 113 -6.24 -0.48 6.58
N ARG A 114 -5.51 -1.39 5.97
CA ARG A 114 -5.90 -2.80 5.88
C ARG A 114 -4.81 -3.68 6.46
N ILE A 115 -5.22 -4.61 7.30
CA ILE A 115 -4.36 -5.59 7.97
C ILE A 115 -4.79 -6.96 7.49
N CYS A 116 -3.86 -7.81 7.12
CA CYS A 116 -4.16 -9.20 6.77
C CYS A 116 -4.28 -10.06 8.03
N ALA A 117 -5.21 -11.01 8.02
CA ALA A 117 -5.42 -11.93 9.14
C ALA A 117 -4.13 -12.69 9.50
N GLY A 118 -3.36 -13.10 8.49
CA GLY A 118 -2.08 -13.78 8.71
C GLY A 118 -1.06 -12.96 9.48
N LEU A 119 -1.07 -11.62 9.36
CA LEU A 119 -0.24 -10.76 10.21
C LEU A 119 -0.74 -10.78 11.66
N MET A 120 -2.05 -10.69 11.85
CA MET A 120 -2.64 -10.75 13.20
C MET A 120 -2.44 -12.11 13.87
N ASP A 121 -2.32 -13.20 13.11
CA ASP A 121 -2.09 -14.54 13.66
C ASP A 121 -0.69 -14.73 14.25
N VAL A 122 0.30 -14.02 13.71
CA VAL A 122 1.71 -14.22 14.09
C VAL A 122 2.27 -13.10 14.96
N MET A 123 1.55 -11.98 15.13
CA MET A 123 1.99 -10.81 15.88
C MET A 123 1.13 -10.56 17.12
N THR A 124 1.75 -10.02 18.17
CA THR A 124 1.07 -9.50 19.38
C THR A 124 0.27 -8.23 19.03
N ASP A 125 -0.52 -7.74 19.97
CA ASP A 125 -1.28 -6.51 19.81
C ASP A 125 -0.35 -5.29 19.61
N GLU A 126 0.74 -5.25 20.36
CA GLU A 126 1.76 -4.20 20.30
C GLU A 126 2.49 -4.21 18.96
N GLU A 127 2.88 -5.38 18.48
CA GLU A 127 3.56 -5.54 17.17
C GLU A 127 2.63 -5.16 16.01
N VAL A 128 1.34 -5.56 16.05
CA VAL A 128 0.34 -5.14 15.04
C VAL A 128 0.22 -3.62 15.02
N MET A 129 0.17 -2.97 16.18
CA MET A 129 0.04 -1.52 16.24
C MET A 129 1.31 -0.78 15.82
N ALA A 130 2.50 -1.37 16.04
CA ALA A 130 3.75 -0.83 15.51
C ALA A 130 3.75 -0.86 13.97
N VAL A 131 3.31 -1.97 13.36
CA VAL A 131 3.15 -2.07 11.90
C VAL A 131 2.11 -1.06 11.40
N VAL A 132 0.96 -0.94 12.05
CA VAL A 132 -0.07 0.05 11.70
C VAL A 132 0.48 1.49 11.75
N GLY A 133 1.24 1.81 12.79
CA GLY A 133 1.89 3.12 12.93
C GLY A 133 2.89 3.40 11.81
N HIS A 134 3.71 2.41 11.45
CA HIS A 134 4.65 2.47 10.33
C HIS A 134 3.93 2.74 8.99
N GLU A 135 2.86 2.00 8.69
CA GLU A 135 2.08 2.19 7.47
C GLU A 135 1.42 3.57 7.40
N ILE A 136 0.89 4.07 8.53
CA ILE A 136 0.37 5.44 8.62
C ILE A 136 1.50 6.46 8.41
N GLY A 137 2.71 6.19 8.88
CA GLY A 137 3.90 6.99 8.65
C GLY A 137 4.16 7.23 7.17
N HIS A 138 4.11 6.19 6.33
CA HIS A 138 4.23 6.32 4.88
C HIS A 138 3.14 7.19 4.25
N VAL A 139 1.93 7.21 4.82
CA VAL A 139 0.85 8.10 4.34
C VAL A 139 1.12 9.54 4.74
N VAL A 140 1.50 9.78 5.99
CA VAL A 140 1.78 11.12 6.53
C VAL A 140 2.97 11.77 5.80
N HIS A 141 4.00 11.00 5.51
CA HIS A 141 5.18 11.46 4.75
C HIS A 141 4.97 11.49 3.23
N THR A 142 3.76 11.20 2.74
CA THR A 142 3.36 11.21 1.32
C THR A 142 3.96 10.09 0.46
N ASP A 143 4.65 9.13 1.03
CA ASP A 143 5.26 8.00 0.32
C ASP A 143 4.21 7.15 -0.40
N SER A 144 3.06 6.92 0.25
CA SER A 144 1.92 6.21 -0.34
C SER A 144 1.33 6.94 -1.54
N LYS A 145 1.37 8.28 -1.58
CA LYS A 145 0.98 9.07 -2.76
C LYS A 145 1.91 8.83 -3.93
N ASP A 146 3.21 8.85 -3.68
CA ASP A 146 4.23 8.64 -4.71
C ASP A 146 4.17 7.19 -5.22
N ALA A 147 3.96 6.21 -4.35
CA ALA A 147 3.74 4.83 -4.71
C ALA A 147 2.50 4.67 -5.59
N MET A 148 1.37 5.27 -5.22
CA MET A 148 0.11 5.25 -5.99
C MET A 148 0.28 5.88 -7.37
N LYS A 149 0.92 7.06 -7.45
CA LYS A 149 1.25 7.72 -8.71
C LYS A 149 2.10 6.84 -9.61
N ASN A 150 3.15 6.23 -9.07
CA ASN A 150 4.03 5.35 -9.81
C ASN A 150 3.31 4.07 -10.28
N ALA A 151 2.43 3.50 -9.46
CA ALA A 151 1.62 2.34 -9.81
C ALA A 151 0.67 2.67 -10.97
N TYR A 152 -0.02 3.80 -10.91
CA TYR A 152 -0.89 4.28 -11.99
C TYR A 152 -0.11 4.47 -13.30
N LEU A 153 1.02 5.14 -13.26
CA LEU A 153 1.84 5.37 -14.45
C LEU A 153 2.36 4.05 -15.07
N ARG A 154 2.73 3.08 -14.23
CA ARG A 154 3.13 1.74 -14.70
C ARG A 154 1.96 0.99 -15.33
N SER A 155 0.76 1.06 -14.75
CA SER A 155 -0.44 0.44 -15.32
C SER A 155 -0.82 1.06 -16.66
N ALA A 156 -0.75 2.38 -16.78
CA ALA A 156 -1.01 3.11 -18.02
C ALA A 156 -0.03 2.74 -19.16
N VAL A 157 1.25 2.56 -18.84
CA VAL A 157 2.26 2.09 -19.81
C VAL A 157 2.00 0.64 -20.22
N LYS A 158 1.60 -0.22 -19.30
CA LYS A 158 1.29 -1.65 -19.56
C LYS A 158 0.08 -1.78 -20.50
N ASN A 159 -0.90 -0.92 -20.34
CA ASN A 159 -2.15 -0.95 -21.09
C ASN A 159 -2.13 -0.11 -22.39
N ALA A 160 -1.00 0.50 -22.75
CA ALA A 160 -0.56 1.20 -24.00
C ALA A 160 -1.62 1.81 -24.95
N ALA A 161 -2.90 1.91 -24.59
CA ALA A 161 -3.98 2.25 -25.52
C ALA A 161 -4.89 3.42 -25.11
N GLY A 162 -4.67 4.10 -23.99
CA GLY A 162 -5.68 5.03 -23.47
C GLY A 162 -5.22 6.33 -22.82
N ALA A 163 -3.94 6.54 -22.60
CA ALA A 163 -3.44 7.69 -21.82
C ALA A 163 -3.36 9.01 -22.60
N ALA A 164 -4.33 9.32 -23.43
CA ALA A 164 -4.35 10.55 -24.23
C ALA A 164 -5.44 11.55 -23.81
N ASN A 165 -6.00 11.47 -22.60
CA ASN A 165 -6.98 12.45 -22.15
C ASN A 165 -6.58 13.06 -20.81
N ASP A 166 -6.59 14.40 -20.76
CA ASP A 166 -6.25 15.29 -19.63
C ASP A 166 -7.14 15.15 -18.37
N LYS A 167 -7.92 14.10 -18.26
CA LYS A 167 -8.73 13.79 -17.06
C LYS A 167 -8.55 12.32 -16.72
N VAL A 168 -8.22 12.04 -15.47
CA VAL A 168 -8.25 10.68 -14.92
C VAL A 168 -9.66 10.13 -15.10
N ALA A 169 -9.82 9.31 -16.14
CA ALA A 169 -11.06 8.57 -16.34
C ALA A 169 -11.18 7.50 -15.25
N LYS A 170 -12.40 7.04 -14.97
CA LYS A 170 -12.60 5.93 -14.04
C LYS A 170 -11.72 4.75 -14.43
N LEU A 171 -10.96 4.24 -13.46
CA LEU A 171 -10.02 3.14 -13.67
C LEU A 171 -10.77 1.85 -14.02
N THR A 172 -10.25 1.12 -14.98
CA THR A 172 -10.77 -0.20 -15.33
C THR A 172 -10.31 -1.25 -14.33
N ASP A 173 -11.00 -2.38 -14.26
CA ASP A 173 -10.63 -3.51 -13.41
C ASP A 173 -9.19 -4.01 -13.71
N SER A 174 -8.79 -4.04 -14.97
CA SER A 174 -7.42 -4.40 -15.39
C SER A 174 -6.37 -3.39 -14.93
N GLU A 175 -6.68 -2.09 -14.92
CA GLU A 175 -5.77 -1.06 -14.42
C GLU A 175 -5.62 -1.15 -12.91
N LEU A 176 -6.73 -1.34 -12.19
CA LEU A 176 -6.72 -1.51 -10.74
C LEU A 176 -5.95 -2.76 -10.33
N GLY A 177 -6.12 -3.89 -11.02
CA GLY A 177 -5.32 -5.11 -10.79
C GLY A 177 -3.84 -4.92 -11.07
N ALA A 178 -3.48 -4.20 -12.14
CA ALA A 178 -2.08 -3.87 -12.44
C ALA A 178 -1.47 -2.90 -11.41
N MET A 179 -2.28 -1.99 -10.86
CA MET A 179 -1.85 -1.11 -9.77
C MET A 179 -1.64 -1.91 -8.48
N ALA A 180 -2.50 -2.87 -8.15
CA ALA A 180 -2.35 -3.74 -6.99
C ALA A 180 -1.03 -4.54 -7.07
N GLU A 181 -0.72 -5.12 -8.23
CA GLU A 181 0.56 -5.80 -8.48
C GLU A 181 1.76 -4.86 -8.29
N ALA A 182 1.65 -3.63 -8.79
CA ALA A 182 2.72 -2.64 -8.70
C ALA A 182 2.92 -2.12 -7.27
N LEU A 183 1.85 -1.94 -6.50
CA LEU A 183 1.90 -1.50 -5.09
C LEU A 183 2.42 -2.61 -4.18
N ALA A 184 2.01 -3.87 -4.40
CA ALA A 184 2.55 -5.01 -3.67
C ALA A 184 4.07 -5.20 -3.87
N GLY A 185 4.62 -4.74 -4.99
CA GLY A 185 6.06 -4.75 -5.27
C GLY A 185 6.75 -3.40 -5.05
N ALA A 186 6.08 -2.42 -4.44
CA ALA A 186 6.67 -1.12 -4.15
C ALA A 186 7.81 -1.27 -3.12
N GLN A 187 8.86 -0.49 -3.34
CA GLN A 187 10.00 -0.41 -2.41
C GLN A 187 10.22 1.05 -2.04
N PHE A 188 10.34 1.32 -0.78
CA PHE A 188 10.68 2.62 -0.27
C PHE A 188 12.20 2.74 -0.06
N SER A 189 12.71 3.96 -0.10
CA SER A 189 14.11 4.22 0.20
C SER A 189 14.38 4.05 1.69
N GLN A 190 15.60 3.75 2.07
CA GLN A 190 15.99 3.63 3.50
C GLN A 190 15.63 4.87 4.32
N LYS A 191 15.65 6.05 3.70
CA LYS A 191 15.22 7.29 4.37
C LYS A 191 13.73 7.26 4.69
N GLN A 192 12.88 6.87 3.73
CA GLN A 192 11.43 6.76 3.91
C GLN A 192 11.09 5.70 4.97
N GLU A 193 11.74 4.54 4.91
CA GLU A 193 11.59 3.50 5.92
C GLU A 193 11.93 4.00 7.33
N ASN A 194 13.06 4.71 7.49
CA ASN A 194 13.44 5.27 8.78
C ASN A 194 12.43 6.32 9.30
N GLU A 195 11.92 7.17 8.40
CA GLU A 195 10.90 8.17 8.75
C GLU A 195 9.57 7.50 9.13
N ALA A 196 9.18 6.41 8.46
CA ALA A 196 8.02 5.61 8.81
C ALA A 196 8.20 4.86 10.15
N ASP A 197 9.38 4.33 10.40
CA ASP A 197 9.74 3.68 11.67
C ASP A 197 9.67 4.66 12.85
N ASP A 198 10.28 5.85 12.70
CA ASP A 198 10.25 6.90 13.73
C ASP A 198 8.79 7.30 14.03
N TYR A 199 7.98 7.47 12.98
CA TYR A 199 6.57 7.78 13.14
C TYR A 199 5.81 6.63 13.83
N GLY A 200 6.09 5.38 13.49
CA GLY A 200 5.52 4.19 14.13
C GLY A 200 5.76 4.16 15.63
N VAL A 201 6.98 4.48 16.07
CA VAL A 201 7.33 4.60 17.50
C VAL A 201 6.53 5.73 18.16
N GLU A 202 6.49 6.92 17.56
CA GLU A 202 5.70 8.04 18.08
C GLU A 202 4.21 7.72 18.17
N PHE A 203 3.67 7.05 17.14
CA PHE A 203 2.30 6.59 17.09
C PHE A 203 1.96 5.63 18.23
N CYS A 204 2.82 4.64 18.50
CA CYS A 204 2.66 3.71 19.62
C CYS A 204 2.64 4.46 20.95
N VAL A 205 3.62 5.31 21.22
CA VAL A 205 3.70 6.10 22.47
C VAL A 205 2.46 6.97 22.65
N LYS A 206 2.01 7.65 21.60
CA LYS A 206 0.82 8.51 21.62
C LYS A 206 -0.46 7.76 21.92
N ASN A 207 -0.53 6.49 21.54
CA ASN A 207 -1.68 5.60 21.79
C ASN A 207 -1.50 4.71 23.04
N GLY A 208 -0.48 4.95 23.88
CA GLY A 208 -0.27 4.23 25.14
C GLY A 208 0.23 2.80 24.95
N ILE A 209 0.86 2.51 23.81
CA ILE A 209 1.42 1.21 23.46
C ILE A 209 2.93 1.29 23.68
N ASP A 210 3.51 0.26 24.31
CA ASP A 210 4.96 0.13 24.48
C ASP A 210 5.58 -0.23 23.11
N PRO A 211 6.43 0.61 22.53
CA PRO A 211 7.04 0.33 21.23
C PRO A 211 8.25 -0.61 21.31
N TYR A 212 8.61 -1.14 22.52
CA TYR A 212 9.81 -1.96 22.75
C TYR A 212 9.54 -3.31 23.38
#